data_910f1fc04337a85c44556ed89b2e8d6d
#
_entry.id   910f1fc04337a85c44556ed89b2e8d6d
#
_cell.length_a   1.000
_cell.length_b   1.000
_cell.length_c   1.000
_cell.angle_alpha   90.00
_cell.angle_beta   90.00
_cell.angle_gamma   90.00
#
_symmetry.space_group_name_H-M   'P 1'
#
loop_
_entity.id
_entity.type
_entity.pdbx_description
1 polymer ?
#
loop_
_entity_poly.entity_id
_entity_poly.type
_entity_poly.pdbx_seq_one_letter_code
_entity_poly.pdbx_strand_id
1 'polypeptide(L)'
;MTQSNMAPETDEVAHLRNLISDYETKITDAAVLVARVRHEINNPLAALLGQAQLLLREPDLSEKARRRAATIESQAKRIEEIVAELRAFQPPFKE
;
A
#
# COMPACT_ATOMS: atom_id res chain seq x y z
N MET A 1 7.10 47.63 17.89
CA MET A 1 7.53 46.38 18.42
C MET A 1 6.62 45.25 18.08
N THR A 2 7.08 44.51 17.18
CA THR A 2 6.27 43.37 16.73
C THR A 2 6.28 42.22 17.74
N GLN A 3 7.26 42.22 18.59
CA GLN A 3 7.37 41.18 19.61
C GLN A 3 6.19 41.08 20.53
N SER A 4 5.59 42.22 20.82
CA SER A 4 4.49 42.24 21.76
C SER A 4 3.27 41.50 21.24
N ASN A 5 3.16 41.32 19.94
CA ASN A 5 2.02 40.63 19.34
C ASN A 5 2.15 39.13 19.32
N MET A 6 3.35 38.64 19.60
CA MET A 6 3.61 37.22 19.53
C MET A 6 3.93 36.73 20.94
N ALA A 7 2.92 36.29 21.62
CA ALA A 7 3.12 35.69 22.91
C ALA A 7 4.03 34.47 22.75
N PRO A 8 4.94 34.28 23.71
CA PRO A 8 5.77 33.07 23.63
C PRO A 8 4.88 31.86 23.77
N GLU A 9 5.29 30.81 23.07
CA GLU A 9 4.58 29.56 23.14
C GLU A 9 4.66 29.02 24.55
N THR A 10 3.52 28.59 25.08
CA THR A 10 3.53 27.90 26.36
C THR A 10 4.11 26.52 26.19
N ASP A 11 4.55 25.93 27.29
CA ASP A 11 5.07 24.56 27.26
C ASP A 11 4.00 23.60 26.74
N GLU A 12 2.76 23.86 27.07
CA GLU A 12 1.65 23.03 26.63
C GLU A 12 1.47 23.09 25.10
N VAL A 13 1.52 24.29 24.54
CA VAL A 13 1.37 24.49 23.11
C VAL A 13 2.53 23.84 22.36
N ALA A 14 3.74 24.02 22.87
CA ALA A 14 4.92 23.41 22.26
C ALA A 14 4.82 21.89 22.31
N HIS A 15 4.33 21.34 23.41
CA HIS A 15 4.16 19.90 23.55
C HIS A 15 3.15 19.37 22.52
N LEU A 16 2.01 20.06 22.39
CA LEU A 16 0.99 19.65 21.42
C LEU A 16 1.51 19.72 20.00
N ARG A 17 2.27 20.74 19.69
CA ARG A 17 2.86 20.90 18.37
C ARG A 17 3.83 19.75 18.06
N ASN A 18 4.61 19.38 19.05
CA ASN A 18 5.55 18.26 18.89
C ASN A 18 4.81 16.95 18.68
N LEU A 19 3.72 16.73 19.41
CA LEU A 19 2.91 15.53 19.24
C LEU A 19 2.33 15.45 17.84
N ILE A 20 1.81 16.55 17.33
CA ILE A 20 1.24 16.58 15.97
C ILE A 20 2.32 16.25 14.97
N SER A 21 3.49 16.86 15.10
CA SER A 21 4.60 16.62 14.19
C SER A 21 5.03 15.16 14.23
N ASP A 22 5.08 14.56 15.41
CA ASP A 22 5.47 13.16 15.56
C ASP A 22 4.45 12.24 14.88
N TYR A 23 3.16 12.51 15.06
CA TYR A 23 2.13 11.70 14.44
C TYR A 23 2.12 11.85 12.93
N GLU A 24 2.34 13.08 12.44
CA GLU A 24 2.44 13.30 11.00
C GLU A 24 3.58 12.50 10.38
N THR A 25 4.72 12.48 11.07
CA THR A 25 5.88 11.72 10.60
C THR A 25 5.56 10.23 10.57
N LYS A 26 4.92 9.72 11.62
CA LYS A 26 4.58 8.30 11.68
C LYS A 26 3.59 7.91 10.59
N ILE A 27 2.62 8.76 10.31
CA ILE A 27 1.65 8.49 9.25
C ILE A 27 2.34 8.51 7.88
N THR A 28 3.23 9.46 7.67
CA THR A 28 3.97 9.53 6.41
C THR A 28 4.86 8.30 6.23
N ASP A 29 5.55 7.89 7.29
CA ASP A 29 6.40 6.70 7.23
C ASP A 29 5.56 5.46 6.94
N ALA A 30 4.39 5.37 7.55
CA ALA A 30 3.49 4.24 7.31
C ALA A 30 3.01 4.21 5.85
N ALA A 31 2.72 5.38 5.28
CA ALA A 31 2.29 5.47 3.89
C ALA A 31 3.39 5.01 2.93
N VAL A 32 4.64 5.38 3.23
CA VAL A 32 5.78 4.95 2.42
C VAL A 32 5.94 3.44 2.51
N LEU A 33 5.80 2.88 3.71
CA LEU A 33 5.90 1.45 3.91
C LEU A 33 4.80 0.70 3.15
N VAL A 34 3.56 1.21 3.23
CA VAL A 34 2.43 0.59 2.52
C VAL A 34 2.69 0.57 1.01
N ALA A 35 3.19 1.69 0.46
CA ALA A 35 3.49 1.75 -0.96
C ALA A 35 4.55 0.75 -1.36
N ARG A 36 5.59 0.61 -0.54
CA ARG A 36 6.65 -0.34 -0.82
C ARG A 36 6.15 -1.77 -0.76
N VAL A 37 5.36 -2.11 0.27
CA VAL A 37 4.81 -3.45 0.42
C VAL A 37 3.90 -3.78 -0.76
N ARG A 38 3.08 -2.80 -1.19
CA ARG A 38 2.22 -3.00 -2.35
C ARG A 38 3.02 -3.38 -3.59
N HIS A 39 4.12 -2.66 -3.85
CA HIS A 39 4.96 -2.96 -5.00
C HIS A 39 5.65 -4.32 -4.86
N GLU A 40 6.10 -4.63 -3.64
CA GLU A 40 6.78 -5.90 -3.40
C GLU A 40 5.85 -7.10 -3.53
N ILE A 41 4.58 -6.92 -3.24
CA ILE A 41 3.58 -7.98 -3.44
C ILE A 41 3.20 -8.08 -4.91
N ASN A 42 3.00 -6.96 -5.58
CA ASN A 42 2.56 -6.97 -6.97
C ASN A 42 3.59 -7.62 -7.90
N ASN A 43 4.87 -7.53 -7.59
CA ASN A 43 5.89 -8.11 -8.45
C ASN A 43 5.77 -9.64 -8.55
N PRO A 44 5.82 -10.40 -7.45
CA PRO A 44 5.65 -11.86 -7.56
C PRO A 44 4.23 -12.23 -7.98
N LEU A 45 3.25 -11.40 -7.64
CA LEU A 45 1.88 -11.69 -8.02
C LEU A 45 1.71 -11.63 -9.53
N ALA A 46 2.32 -10.65 -10.19
CA ALA A 46 2.28 -10.55 -11.65
C ALA A 46 2.91 -11.79 -12.30
N ALA A 47 4.01 -12.29 -11.70
CA ALA A 47 4.67 -13.49 -12.22
C ALA A 47 3.77 -14.70 -12.05
N LEU A 48 3.12 -14.85 -10.92
CA LEU A 48 2.20 -15.95 -10.68
C LEU A 48 1.03 -15.92 -11.65
N LEU A 49 0.46 -14.74 -11.82
CA LEU A 49 -0.67 -14.58 -12.73
C LEU A 49 -0.26 -14.91 -14.17
N GLY A 50 0.93 -14.44 -14.57
CA GLY A 50 1.45 -14.74 -15.90
C GLY A 50 1.63 -16.24 -16.12
N GLN A 51 2.18 -16.93 -15.12
CA GLN A 51 2.40 -18.38 -15.23
C GLN A 51 1.07 -19.13 -15.30
N ALA A 52 0.08 -18.72 -14.51
CA ALA A 52 -1.24 -19.35 -14.57
C ALA A 52 -1.87 -19.18 -15.95
N GLN A 53 -1.75 -17.98 -16.52
CA GLN A 53 -2.32 -17.69 -17.83
C GLN A 53 -1.61 -18.49 -18.92
N LEU A 54 -0.29 -18.62 -18.84
CA LEU A 54 0.45 -19.44 -19.80
C LEU A 54 0.06 -20.90 -19.68
N LEU A 55 -0.11 -21.38 -18.46
CA LEU A 55 -0.51 -22.76 -18.24
C LEU A 55 -1.88 -23.04 -18.84
N LEU A 56 -2.80 -22.09 -18.74
CA LEU A 56 -4.15 -22.23 -19.29
C LEU A 56 -4.16 -22.30 -20.83
N ARG A 57 -3.06 -21.89 -21.47
CA ARG A 57 -2.94 -21.95 -22.92
C ARG A 57 -2.35 -23.27 -23.41
N GLU A 58 -1.91 -24.12 -22.48
CA GLU A 58 -1.35 -25.42 -22.86
C GLU A 58 -2.44 -26.30 -23.46
N PRO A 59 -2.26 -26.81 -24.68
CA PRO A 59 -3.30 -27.60 -25.34
C PRO A 59 -3.53 -28.95 -24.68
N ASP A 60 -2.49 -29.52 -24.07
CA ASP A 60 -2.58 -30.88 -23.51
C ASP A 60 -2.89 -30.89 -22.01
N LEU A 61 -3.31 -29.75 -21.47
CA LEU A 61 -3.59 -29.65 -20.06
C LEU A 61 -4.82 -30.47 -19.70
N SER A 62 -4.69 -31.31 -18.67
CA SER A 62 -5.84 -32.08 -18.21
C SER A 62 -6.92 -31.16 -17.66
N GLU A 63 -8.15 -31.65 -17.66
CA GLU A 63 -9.28 -30.88 -17.14
C GLU A 63 -9.05 -30.49 -15.69
N LYS A 64 -8.52 -31.42 -14.92
CA LYS A 64 -8.26 -31.14 -13.50
C LYS A 64 -7.19 -30.07 -13.32
N ALA A 65 -6.12 -30.15 -14.11
CA ALA A 65 -5.05 -29.16 -14.05
C ALA A 65 -5.54 -27.80 -14.53
N ARG A 66 -6.41 -27.80 -15.54
CA ARG A 66 -6.98 -26.56 -16.07
C ARG A 66 -7.81 -25.86 -15.01
N ARG A 67 -8.62 -26.61 -14.27
CA ARG A 67 -9.42 -26.01 -13.20
C ARG A 67 -8.54 -25.43 -12.09
N ARG A 68 -7.44 -26.13 -11.78
CA ARG A 68 -6.52 -25.63 -10.76
C ARG A 68 -5.81 -24.35 -11.21
N ALA A 69 -5.39 -24.31 -12.45
CA ALA A 69 -4.74 -23.12 -12.99
C ALA A 69 -5.72 -21.95 -13.02
N ALA A 70 -6.98 -22.21 -13.37
CA ALA A 70 -8.00 -21.16 -13.37
C ALA A 70 -8.26 -20.63 -11.97
N THR A 71 -8.22 -21.51 -10.96
CA THR A 71 -8.37 -21.09 -9.58
C THR A 71 -7.19 -20.20 -9.15
N ILE A 72 -5.97 -20.58 -9.53
CA ILE A 72 -4.80 -19.77 -9.23
C ILE A 72 -4.93 -18.40 -9.87
N GLU A 73 -5.33 -18.34 -11.13
CA GLU A 73 -5.53 -17.07 -11.82
C GLU A 73 -6.55 -16.22 -11.10
N SER A 74 -7.68 -16.82 -10.73
CA SER A 74 -8.76 -16.11 -10.05
C SER A 74 -8.29 -15.55 -8.70
N GLN A 75 -7.57 -16.35 -7.94
CA GLN A 75 -7.08 -15.92 -6.62
C GLN A 75 -6.01 -14.84 -6.76
N ALA A 76 -5.16 -14.95 -7.75
CA ALA A 76 -4.14 -13.92 -7.99
C ALA A 76 -4.79 -12.59 -8.32
N LYS A 77 -5.84 -12.61 -9.15
CA LYS A 77 -6.57 -11.39 -9.48
C LYS A 77 -7.24 -10.79 -8.26
N ARG A 78 -7.76 -11.65 -7.38
CA ARG A 78 -8.38 -11.17 -6.15
C ARG A 78 -7.36 -10.51 -5.23
N ILE A 79 -6.18 -11.10 -5.10
CA ILE A 79 -5.11 -10.48 -4.30
C ILE A 79 -4.73 -9.14 -4.89
N GLU A 80 -4.66 -9.06 -6.22
CA GLU A 80 -4.35 -7.82 -6.92
C GLU A 80 -5.36 -6.73 -6.57
N GLU A 81 -6.64 -7.08 -6.54
CA GLU A 81 -7.70 -6.14 -6.16
C GLU A 81 -7.57 -5.68 -4.72
N ILE A 82 -7.28 -6.62 -3.81
CA ILE A 82 -7.12 -6.30 -2.40
C ILE A 82 -5.93 -5.37 -2.19
N VAL A 83 -4.82 -5.67 -2.85
CA VAL A 83 -3.61 -4.85 -2.74
C VAL A 83 -3.86 -3.46 -3.32
N ALA A 84 -4.66 -3.38 -4.38
CA ALA A 84 -5.00 -2.09 -4.99
C ALA A 84 -5.73 -1.16 -4.02
N GLU A 85 -6.46 -1.71 -3.06
CA GLU A 85 -7.14 -0.88 -2.05
C GLU A 85 -6.17 -0.11 -1.19
N LEU A 86 -4.93 -0.59 -1.07
CA LEU A 86 -3.91 0.11 -0.31
C LEU A 86 -3.50 1.42 -0.94
N ARG A 87 -3.86 1.65 -2.20
CA ARG A 87 -3.59 2.93 -2.86
C ARG A 87 -4.34 4.07 -2.22
N ALA A 88 -5.42 3.78 -1.53
CA ALA A 88 -6.20 4.79 -0.83
C ALA A 88 -5.45 5.32 0.40
N PHE A 89 -4.45 4.59 0.86
CA PHE A 89 -3.67 5.02 2.01
C PHE A 89 -2.68 6.10 1.56
N GLN A 90 -2.97 7.33 1.89
CA GLN A 90 -2.18 8.49 1.50
C GLN A 90 -1.74 9.23 2.73
N PRO A 91 -0.56 9.87 2.71
CA PRO A 91 -0.20 10.75 3.81
C PRO A 91 -1.18 11.92 3.87
N PRO A 92 -1.40 12.49 5.07
CA PRO A 92 -2.37 13.57 5.21
C PRO A 92 -1.97 14.84 4.49
N PHE A 93 -0.68 14.98 4.18
CA PHE A 93 -0.18 16.17 3.50
C PHE A 93 0.48 15.79 2.20
N LYS A 94 0.17 16.55 1.17
CA LYS A 94 0.80 16.35 -0.12
C LYS A 94 1.82 17.44 -0.36
N GLU A 95 2.90 17.05 -0.93
CA GLU A 95 3.96 17.98 -1.29
C GLU A 95 3.57 18.80 -2.49
#